data_fcd71c416647e08eea6d393d5ba29c81
#
_entry.id   fcd71c416647e08eea6d393d5ba29c81
#
_cell.length_a   1.000
_cell.length_b   1.000
_cell.length_c   1.000
_cell.angle_alpha   90.00
_cell.angle_beta   90.00
_cell.angle_gamma   90.00
#
_symmetry.space_group_name_H-M   'P 1'
#
loop_
_entity.id
_entity.type
_entity.pdbx_description
1 polymer ?
#
loop_
_entity_poly.entity_id
_entity_poly.type
_entity_poly.pdbx_seq_one_letter_code
_entity_poly.pdbx_strand_id
1 'polypeptide(L)'
;MGHITGWHRGERQVRSELGYDKVPSTALLFTSISEDLPEEHSEFHSTRLPFLPVVTLDEEGRPWGSVLTTKTGQTGFIRYPGYNRQTLIIEADLWNGDPLQNATSFQGKMGSMLIAGIGVDLSTRRRNKLAGSVVNLQKTGNAIRLELAINEALGSVSIC
;
A
#
# COMPACT_ATOMS: atom_id res chain seq x y z
N MET A 1 8.07 -11.19 -8.41
CA MET A 1 8.56 -9.80 -8.62
C MET A 1 10.03 -9.81 -8.23
N GLY A 2 10.94 -9.21 -9.03
CA GLY A 2 12.37 -9.21 -8.70
C GLY A 2 12.64 -8.26 -7.54
N HIS A 3 13.52 -8.67 -6.65
CA HIS A 3 14.06 -7.86 -5.56
C HIS A 3 14.56 -6.51 -6.10
N ILE A 4 14.19 -5.42 -5.42
CA ILE A 4 14.77 -4.10 -5.71
C ILE A 4 16.23 -4.12 -5.24
N THR A 5 17.17 -4.26 -6.20
CA THR A 5 18.60 -4.33 -5.92
C THR A 5 19.30 -2.98 -5.99
N GLY A 6 18.56 -1.91 -6.13
CA GLY A 6 19.09 -0.55 -6.20
C GLY A 6 18.06 0.46 -6.70
N TRP A 7 18.50 1.69 -6.87
CA TRP A 7 17.67 2.79 -7.34
C TRP A 7 17.24 2.62 -8.80
N HIS A 8 15.96 2.84 -9.08
CA HIS A 8 15.45 2.92 -10.44
C HIS A 8 16.20 4.02 -11.24
N ARG A 9 16.31 3.86 -12.56
CA ARG A 9 17.04 4.82 -13.43
C ARG A 9 16.58 6.26 -13.25
N GLY A 10 15.25 6.50 -13.21
CA GLY A 10 14.69 7.84 -13.02
C GLY A 10 15.00 8.42 -11.65
N GLU A 11 14.96 7.60 -10.60
CA GLU A 11 15.33 8.03 -9.25
C GLU A 11 16.81 8.42 -9.17
N ARG A 12 17.70 7.64 -9.80
CA ARG A 12 19.12 8.00 -9.86
C ARG A 12 19.34 9.34 -10.52
N GLN A 13 18.63 9.62 -11.62
CA GLN A 13 18.72 10.90 -12.31
C GLN A 13 18.27 12.05 -11.41
N VAL A 14 17.09 11.97 -10.81
CA VAL A 14 16.57 13.01 -9.90
C VAL A 14 17.47 13.19 -8.70
N ARG A 15 17.97 12.11 -8.10
CA ARG A 15 18.89 12.16 -6.97
C ARG A 15 20.19 12.90 -7.32
N SER A 16 20.73 12.65 -8.52
CA SER A 16 21.94 13.33 -9.01
C SER A 16 21.70 14.80 -9.27
N GLU A 17 20.59 15.17 -9.91
CA GLU A 17 20.21 16.57 -10.15
C GLU A 17 20.00 17.37 -8.87
N LEU A 18 19.44 16.74 -7.82
CA LEU A 18 19.22 17.35 -6.51
C LEU A 18 20.40 17.21 -5.55
N GLY A 19 21.46 16.53 -5.93
CA GLY A 19 22.65 16.30 -5.10
C GLY A 19 22.46 15.29 -3.98
N TYR A 20 21.35 14.53 -3.95
CA TYR A 20 21.08 13.50 -2.93
C TYR A 20 21.97 12.26 -3.07
N ASP A 21 22.56 12.04 -4.24
CA ASP A 21 23.57 11.01 -4.46
C ASP A 21 24.83 11.22 -3.62
N LYS A 22 25.09 12.47 -3.19
CA LYS A 22 26.21 12.87 -2.34
C LYS A 22 25.89 12.82 -0.84
N VAL A 23 24.65 12.48 -0.45
CA VAL A 23 24.19 12.41 0.94
C VAL A 23 24.22 10.96 1.42
N PRO A 24 25.20 10.56 2.26
CA PRO A 24 25.37 9.16 2.66
C PRO A 24 24.14 8.55 3.35
N SER A 25 23.42 9.33 4.16
CA SER A 25 22.20 8.87 4.87
C SER A 25 21.06 8.48 3.96
N THR A 26 21.06 8.92 2.70
CA THR A 26 20.03 8.61 1.71
C THR A 26 20.46 7.51 0.73
N ALA A 27 21.73 7.08 0.76
CA ALA A 27 22.31 6.19 -0.24
C ALA A 27 21.64 4.81 -0.27
N LEU A 28 21.17 4.33 0.88
CA LEU A 28 20.67 2.96 1.06
C LEU A 28 19.19 2.93 1.50
N LEU A 29 18.40 3.99 1.25
CA LEU A 29 16.98 4.02 1.67
C LEU A 29 16.16 2.87 1.07
N PHE A 30 16.51 2.40 -0.13
CA PHE A 30 15.84 1.24 -0.73
C PHE A 30 16.08 -0.07 0.04
N THR A 31 17.14 -0.18 0.85
CA THR A 31 17.41 -1.37 1.67
C THR A 31 16.49 -1.46 2.88
N SER A 32 15.75 -0.40 3.18
CA SER A 32 14.75 -0.38 4.26
C SER A 32 13.40 -0.95 3.83
N ILE A 33 13.27 -1.43 2.58
CA ILE A 33 12.06 -2.09 2.08
C ILE A 33 12.09 -3.54 2.58
N SER A 34 11.06 -3.92 3.35
CA SER A 34 10.86 -5.29 3.83
C SER A 34 10.04 -6.08 2.82
N GLU A 35 10.32 -7.37 2.65
CA GLU A 35 9.55 -8.30 1.80
C GLU A 35 8.24 -8.77 2.44
N ASP A 36 8.08 -8.52 3.72
CA ASP A 36 6.87 -8.80 4.50
C ASP A 36 6.39 -7.53 5.20
N LEU A 37 5.26 -7.63 5.88
CA LEU A 37 4.72 -6.55 6.70
C LEU A 37 5.19 -6.74 8.15
N PRO A 38 6.15 -5.93 8.65
CA PRO A 38 6.57 -5.99 10.04
C PRO A 38 5.39 -5.83 11.00
N GLU A 39 5.47 -6.44 12.17
CA GLU A 39 4.39 -6.42 13.17
C GLU A 39 3.95 -4.99 13.53
N GLU A 40 4.91 -4.10 13.72
CA GLU A 40 4.63 -2.67 13.98
C GLU A 40 3.89 -1.97 12.84
N HIS A 41 4.12 -2.39 11.59
CA HIS A 41 3.38 -1.87 10.43
C HIS A 41 1.96 -2.45 10.39
N SER A 42 1.81 -3.74 10.73
CA SER A 42 0.51 -4.40 10.81
C SER A 42 -0.37 -3.74 11.86
N GLU A 43 0.17 -3.50 13.04
CA GLU A 43 -0.51 -2.77 14.12
C GLU A 43 -0.87 -1.35 13.69
N PHE A 44 0.06 -0.63 13.09
CA PHE A 44 -0.18 0.73 12.60
C PHE A 44 -1.34 0.77 11.61
N HIS A 45 -1.34 -0.11 10.60
CA HIS A 45 -2.40 -0.13 9.59
C HIS A 45 -3.76 -0.51 10.19
N SER A 46 -3.81 -1.43 11.13
CA SER A 46 -5.07 -1.93 11.70
C SER A 46 -5.67 -1.02 12.77
N THR A 47 -4.86 -0.25 13.51
CA THR A 47 -5.34 0.48 14.68
C THR A 47 -5.35 2.00 14.53
N ARG A 48 -4.53 2.56 13.61
CA ARG A 48 -4.31 4.00 13.53
C ARG A 48 -5.01 4.68 12.36
N LEU A 49 -5.37 3.93 11.33
CA LEU A 49 -5.84 4.53 10.09
C LEU A 49 -7.38 4.61 10.03
N PRO A 50 -7.94 5.81 9.90
CA PRO A 50 -9.35 6.00 9.55
C PRO A 50 -9.60 5.89 8.03
N PHE A 51 -8.55 5.99 7.22
CA PHE A 51 -8.58 5.82 5.77
C PHE A 51 -7.21 5.34 5.25
N LEU A 52 -7.20 4.75 4.07
CA LEU A 52 -5.99 4.31 3.38
C LEU A 52 -6.05 4.73 1.91
N PRO A 53 -5.27 5.74 1.48
CA PRO A 53 -5.04 6.01 0.07
C PRO A 53 -4.31 4.84 -0.58
N VAL A 54 -4.83 4.41 -1.73
CA VAL A 54 -4.23 3.33 -2.51
C VAL A 54 -4.14 3.72 -3.98
N VAL A 55 -3.24 3.07 -4.69
CA VAL A 55 -3.11 3.13 -6.14
C VAL A 55 -3.22 1.73 -6.70
N THR A 56 -4.02 1.59 -7.74
CA THR A 56 -4.14 0.37 -8.55
C THR A 56 -3.87 0.70 -10.01
N LEU A 57 -3.70 -0.31 -10.84
CA LEU A 57 -3.54 -0.14 -12.29
C LEU A 57 -4.82 -0.59 -13.00
N ASP A 58 -5.18 0.11 -14.08
CA ASP A 58 -6.23 -0.35 -15.00
C ASP A 58 -5.69 -1.38 -16.02
N GLU A 59 -6.53 -1.80 -16.96
CA GLU A 59 -6.17 -2.80 -17.98
C GLU A 59 -5.06 -2.32 -18.92
N GLU A 60 -4.91 -1.01 -19.09
CA GLU A 60 -3.86 -0.38 -19.89
C GLU A 60 -2.61 -0.06 -19.07
N GLY A 61 -2.57 -0.42 -17.79
CA GLY A 61 -1.45 -0.18 -16.90
C GLY A 61 -1.36 1.25 -16.37
N ARG A 62 -2.42 2.05 -16.48
CA ARG A 62 -2.45 3.42 -15.96
C ARG A 62 -2.78 3.41 -14.47
N PRO A 63 -2.07 4.22 -13.65
CA PRO A 63 -2.32 4.28 -12.23
C PRO A 63 -3.58 5.09 -11.90
N TRP A 64 -4.40 4.56 -10.99
CA TRP A 64 -5.59 5.21 -10.46
C TRP A 64 -5.56 5.23 -8.95
N GLY A 65 -5.85 6.40 -8.37
CA GLY A 65 -5.95 6.60 -6.94
C GLY A 65 -7.36 6.35 -6.41
N SER A 66 -7.44 5.66 -5.27
CA SER A 66 -8.67 5.45 -4.49
C SER A 66 -8.40 5.73 -3.02
N VAL A 67 -9.44 6.03 -2.25
CA VAL A 67 -9.33 6.16 -0.79
C VAL A 67 -10.24 5.12 -0.15
N LEU A 68 -9.64 4.14 0.49
CA LEU A 68 -10.35 3.10 1.24
C LEU A 68 -10.67 3.61 2.64
N THR A 69 -11.94 3.54 3.02
CA THR A 69 -12.44 3.91 4.35
C THR A 69 -13.78 3.23 4.61
N THR A 70 -14.28 3.30 5.82
CA THR A 70 -15.67 2.93 6.13
C THR A 70 -16.59 4.14 6.03
N LYS A 71 -17.90 3.93 5.95
CA LYS A 71 -18.91 5.01 5.98
C LYS A 71 -18.78 5.92 7.19
N THR A 72 -18.28 5.40 8.30
CA THR A 72 -18.12 6.14 9.56
C THR A 72 -16.75 6.77 9.72
N GLY A 73 -15.79 6.45 8.84
CA GLY A 73 -14.40 6.91 8.95
C GLY A 73 -13.67 6.38 10.19
N GLN A 74 -14.13 5.26 10.75
CA GLN A 74 -13.51 4.66 11.93
C GLN A 74 -12.33 3.76 11.56
N THR A 75 -11.39 3.63 12.48
CA THR A 75 -10.29 2.66 12.40
C THR A 75 -10.78 1.22 12.51
N GLY A 76 -9.92 0.23 12.20
CA GLY A 76 -10.24 -1.20 12.33
C GLY A 76 -10.84 -1.84 11.09
N PHE A 77 -10.98 -1.11 9.99
CA PHE A 77 -11.40 -1.66 8.70
C PHE A 77 -10.28 -2.42 7.98
N ILE A 78 -9.04 -2.26 8.43
CA ILE A 78 -7.88 -3.03 8.01
C ILE A 78 -7.58 -4.05 9.10
N ARG A 79 -7.45 -5.32 8.73
CA ARG A 79 -7.16 -6.40 9.68
C ARG A 79 -5.96 -7.19 9.23
N TYR A 80 -5.14 -7.57 10.20
CA TYR A 80 -4.03 -8.48 10.06
C TYR A 80 -4.41 -9.83 10.68
N PRO A 81 -4.52 -10.89 9.88
CA PRO A 81 -5.02 -12.18 10.39
C PRO A 81 -4.03 -12.92 11.32
N GLY A 82 -2.78 -12.47 11.42
CA GLY A 82 -1.79 -12.99 12.36
C GLY A 82 -1.10 -14.29 11.96
N TYR A 83 -1.61 -15.04 10.98
CA TYR A 83 -1.04 -16.32 10.60
C TYR A 83 0.13 -16.22 9.60
N ASN A 84 0.24 -15.11 8.88
CA ASN A 84 1.42 -14.79 8.09
C ASN A 84 1.61 -13.28 8.00
N ARG A 85 2.85 -12.82 7.79
CA ARG A 85 3.22 -11.40 7.72
C ARG A 85 2.97 -10.77 6.35
N GLN A 86 2.34 -11.48 5.44
CA GLN A 86 2.13 -11.02 4.07
C GLN A 86 0.66 -10.75 3.77
N THR A 87 -0.27 -11.03 4.69
CA THR A 87 -1.68 -10.88 4.42
C THR A 87 -2.28 -9.68 5.16
N LEU A 88 -2.98 -8.81 4.43
CA LEU A 88 -3.89 -7.82 4.98
C LEU A 88 -5.29 -8.01 4.41
N ILE A 89 -6.30 -7.83 5.26
CA ILE A 89 -7.71 -7.83 4.89
C ILE A 89 -8.23 -6.41 5.09
N ILE A 90 -8.84 -5.84 4.05
CA ILE A 90 -9.41 -4.50 4.07
C ILE A 90 -10.90 -4.60 3.77
N GLU A 91 -11.74 -4.07 4.65
CA GLU A 91 -13.19 -3.98 4.47
C GLU A 91 -13.58 -2.51 4.43
N ALA A 92 -13.91 -2.01 3.25
CA ALA A 92 -14.14 -0.59 3.00
C ALA A 92 -15.40 -0.33 2.20
N ASP A 93 -15.85 0.92 2.19
CA ASP A 93 -16.91 1.40 1.32
C ASP A 93 -16.30 2.31 0.24
N LEU A 94 -16.61 2.01 -1.02
CA LEU A 94 -16.17 2.81 -2.16
C LEU A 94 -17.14 3.96 -2.43
N TRP A 95 -16.61 5.08 -2.87
CA TRP A 95 -17.41 6.20 -3.37
C TRP A 95 -17.97 5.88 -4.76
N ASN A 96 -19.11 6.49 -5.10
CA ASN A 96 -19.66 6.37 -6.43
C ASN A 96 -18.68 6.95 -7.45
N GLY A 97 -18.34 6.16 -8.47
CA GLY A 97 -17.34 6.53 -9.48
C GLY A 97 -15.89 6.24 -9.08
N ASP A 98 -15.65 5.62 -7.93
CA ASP A 98 -14.32 5.17 -7.56
C ASP A 98 -13.79 4.15 -8.59
N PRO A 99 -12.54 4.28 -9.06
CA PRO A 99 -11.96 3.37 -10.05
C PRO A 99 -12.00 1.90 -9.63
N LEU A 100 -11.87 1.60 -8.34
CA LEU A 100 -12.00 0.24 -7.81
C LEU A 100 -13.39 -0.37 -7.98
N GLN A 101 -14.43 0.45 -8.24
CA GLN A 101 -15.76 -0.10 -8.55
C GLN A 101 -15.75 -0.95 -9.83
N ASN A 102 -14.91 -0.60 -10.79
CA ASN A 102 -14.78 -1.29 -12.07
C ASN A 102 -13.75 -2.42 -12.02
N ALA A 103 -12.91 -2.48 -10.99
CA ALA A 103 -11.88 -3.48 -10.81
C ALA A 103 -12.42 -4.92 -10.68
N THR A 104 -13.73 -5.10 -10.47
CA THR A 104 -14.39 -6.41 -10.49
C THR A 104 -14.33 -7.09 -11.87
N SER A 105 -14.07 -6.34 -12.94
CA SER A 105 -13.82 -6.87 -14.29
C SER A 105 -12.52 -7.69 -14.37
N PHE A 106 -11.61 -7.50 -13.41
CA PHE A 106 -10.34 -8.23 -13.31
C PHE A 106 -10.46 -9.65 -12.73
N GLN A 107 -11.68 -10.13 -12.42
CA GLN A 107 -11.90 -11.46 -11.84
C GLN A 107 -11.29 -12.64 -12.63
N GLY A 108 -10.86 -12.44 -13.86
CA GLY A 108 -10.17 -13.47 -14.67
C GLY A 108 -8.67 -13.62 -14.36
N LYS A 109 -8.05 -12.71 -13.59
CA LYS A 109 -6.60 -12.70 -13.32
C LYS A 109 -6.30 -12.35 -11.85
N MET A 110 -6.95 -13.02 -10.91
CA MET A 110 -6.64 -12.90 -9.48
C MET A 110 -5.14 -13.12 -9.24
N GLY A 111 -4.53 -12.26 -8.42
CA GLY A 111 -3.08 -12.24 -8.20
C GLY A 111 -2.27 -11.36 -9.18
N SER A 112 -2.88 -10.81 -10.24
CA SER A 112 -2.23 -9.87 -11.15
C SER A 112 -2.59 -8.40 -10.87
N MET A 113 -3.63 -8.12 -10.08
CA MET A 113 -3.99 -6.76 -9.72
C MET A 113 -3.03 -6.22 -8.67
N LEU A 114 -2.13 -5.35 -9.10
CA LEU A 114 -1.19 -4.69 -8.20
C LEU A 114 -1.89 -3.58 -7.42
N ILE A 115 -1.48 -3.44 -6.17
CA ILE A 115 -1.94 -2.39 -5.28
C ILE A 115 -0.77 -1.85 -4.46
N ALA A 116 -0.71 -0.54 -4.31
CA ALA A 116 0.19 0.12 -3.37
C ALA A 116 -0.61 1.09 -2.51
N GLY A 117 -0.22 1.24 -1.26
CA GLY A 117 -0.90 2.12 -0.32
C GLY A 117 0.05 2.86 0.61
N ILE A 118 -0.43 3.98 1.15
CA ILE A 118 0.27 4.75 2.16
C ILE A 118 -0.66 5.07 3.33
N GLY A 119 -0.37 4.46 4.48
CA GLY A 119 -0.99 4.85 5.74
C GLY A 119 -0.32 6.08 6.32
N VAL A 120 -1.11 7.05 6.76
CA VAL A 120 -0.64 8.29 7.37
C VAL A 120 -1.38 8.54 8.68
N ASP A 121 -0.66 8.60 9.79
CA ASP A 121 -1.15 9.13 11.05
C ASP A 121 -0.71 10.60 11.16
N LEU A 122 -1.66 11.51 10.98
CA LEU A 122 -1.40 12.94 10.96
C LEU A 122 -0.95 13.47 12.33
N SER A 123 -1.35 12.83 13.42
CA SER A 123 -1.02 13.24 14.78
C SER A 123 0.45 13.01 15.12
N THR A 124 0.99 11.88 14.66
CA THR A 124 2.38 11.47 14.91
C THR A 124 3.31 11.70 13.72
N ARG A 125 2.75 12.11 12.55
CA ARG A 125 3.46 12.21 11.26
C ARG A 125 4.04 10.88 10.78
N ARG A 126 3.63 9.78 11.39
CA ARG A 126 4.07 8.44 10.98
C ARG A 126 3.44 8.06 9.64
N ARG A 127 4.23 7.45 8.78
CA ARG A 127 3.81 6.98 7.47
C ARG A 127 4.37 5.59 7.23
N ASN A 128 3.50 4.65 6.89
CA ASN A 128 3.91 3.33 6.46
C ASN A 128 3.33 3.05 5.08
N LYS A 129 4.19 2.62 4.18
CA LYS A 129 3.84 2.25 2.81
C LYS A 129 3.76 0.74 2.71
N LEU A 130 2.90 0.26 1.86
CA LEU A 130 2.79 -1.14 1.49
C LEU A 130 2.60 -1.28 -0.02
N ALA A 131 3.06 -2.37 -0.57
CA ALA A 131 2.74 -2.77 -1.94
C ALA A 131 2.59 -4.29 -2.02
N GLY A 132 1.81 -4.74 -2.98
CA GLY A 132 1.52 -6.14 -3.17
C GLY A 132 0.51 -6.38 -4.27
N SER A 133 -0.22 -7.47 -4.15
CA SER A 133 -1.29 -7.85 -5.08
C SER A 133 -2.58 -8.18 -4.35
N VAL A 134 -3.70 -7.96 -5.03
CA VAL A 134 -5.01 -8.39 -4.57
C VAL A 134 -5.18 -9.87 -4.89
N VAL A 135 -5.30 -10.72 -3.87
CA VAL A 135 -5.48 -12.17 -4.02
C VAL A 135 -6.94 -12.59 -3.92
N ASN A 136 -7.76 -11.78 -3.26
CA ASN A 136 -9.21 -11.99 -3.21
C ASN A 136 -9.92 -10.63 -3.18
N LEU A 137 -11.00 -10.52 -3.95
CA LEU A 137 -11.85 -9.33 -4.01
C LEU A 137 -13.30 -9.75 -3.97
N GLN A 138 -14.05 -9.25 -3.00
CA GLN A 138 -15.49 -9.42 -2.90
C GLN A 138 -16.14 -8.03 -2.87
N LYS A 139 -17.25 -7.87 -3.62
CA LYS A 139 -17.98 -6.61 -3.69
C LYS A 139 -19.47 -6.84 -3.51
N THR A 140 -20.10 -6.01 -2.69
CA THR A 140 -21.56 -6.00 -2.50
C THR A 140 -22.03 -4.55 -2.45
N GLY A 141 -22.64 -4.08 -3.55
CA GLY A 141 -22.94 -2.65 -3.71
C GLY A 141 -21.65 -1.82 -3.70
N ASN A 142 -21.56 -0.88 -2.77
CA ASN A 142 -20.35 -0.07 -2.57
C ASN A 142 -19.37 -0.70 -1.57
N ALA A 143 -19.78 -1.70 -0.81
CA ALA A 143 -18.89 -2.38 0.12
C ALA A 143 -17.92 -3.28 -0.64
N ILE A 144 -16.64 -3.21 -0.29
CA ILE A 144 -15.58 -4.02 -0.87
C ILE A 144 -14.78 -4.71 0.25
N ARG A 145 -14.44 -5.96 0.02
CA ARG A 145 -13.49 -6.71 0.85
C ARG A 145 -12.33 -7.14 -0.04
N LEU A 146 -11.15 -6.67 0.31
CA LEU A 146 -9.89 -6.99 -0.34
C LEU A 146 -9.07 -7.88 0.58
N GLU A 147 -8.47 -8.92 0.02
CA GLU A 147 -7.39 -9.66 0.65
C GLU A 147 -6.11 -9.42 -0.15
N LEU A 148 -5.10 -8.90 0.51
CA LEU A 148 -3.85 -8.48 -0.11
C LEU A 148 -2.73 -9.43 0.29
N ALA A 149 -1.91 -9.83 -0.70
CA ALA A 149 -0.59 -10.39 -0.46
C ALA A 149 0.44 -9.25 -0.54
N ILE A 150 0.98 -8.87 0.62
CA ILE A 150 1.98 -7.81 0.74
C ILE A 150 3.36 -8.42 0.47
N ASN A 151 4.13 -7.79 -0.39
CA ASN A 151 5.50 -8.21 -0.73
C ASN A 151 6.51 -7.07 -0.61
N GLU A 152 6.06 -5.86 -0.30
CA GLU A 152 6.92 -4.73 -0.02
C GLU A 152 6.29 -3.86 1.08
N ALA A 153 7.06 -3.55 2.10
CA ALA A 153 6.67 -2.61 3.15
C ALA A 153 7.81 -1.67 3.49
N LEU A 154 7.48 -0.39 3.71
CA LEU A 154 8.43 0.64 4.10
C LEU A 154 7.79 1.54 5.15
N GLY A 155 8.35 1.56 6.35
CA GLY A 155 7.96 2.48 7.41
C GLY A 155 8.85 3.71 7.48
N SER A 156 8.32 4.83 7.99
CA SER A 156 9.18 5.88 8.48
C SER A 156 9.81 5.42 9.78
N VAL A 157 11.12 5.21 9.77
CA VAL A 157 11.88 5.08 11.02
C VAL A 157 11.68 6.40 11.76
N SER A 158 11.09 6.37 12.96
CA SER A 158 11.11 7.52 13.85
C SER A 158 12.58 7.74 14.21
N ILE A 159 13.21 8.73 13.59
CA ILE A 159 14.49 9.22 14.07
C ILE A 159 14.12 10.02 15.33
N CYS A 160 14.33 9.37 16.48
CA CYS A 160 14.32 10.05 17.77
C CYS A 160 15.54 10.95 17.88
#